data_7348d3bc26eb031b15d937eaf31b1e4b
#
_entry.id   7348d3bc26eb031b15d937eaf31b1e4b
#
_cell.length_a   1.000
_cell.length_b   1.000
_cell.length_c   1.000
_cell.angle_alpha   90.00
_cell.angle_beta   90.00
_cell.angle_gamma   90.00
#
_symmetry.space_group_name_H-M   'P 1'
#
loop_
_entity.id
_entity.type
_entity.pdbx_description
1 polymer ?
#
loop_
_entity_poly.entity_id
_entity_poly.type
_entity_poly.pdbx_seq_one_letter_code
_entity_poly.pdbx_strand_id
1 'polypeptide(L)'
;HRVKITKSFYMGVYEVTNSHYEQFDPTHKKMRGRFGYSNADNEAVVFVSWHDAVRFCRWLSEKEGLPYRLPTEAEWEYACRAGTTSVFHTGRLLPEAFPRYESNIVGHNDPNGIRLTVGQTPHNSWGLYDMHGNVEEWCYDWYGPYESGRQVDPISRADGDFKVTRGGSHSTEPYYLRSSNRLGSHPDDRQWMIGFRVALGQMPTTKPLPKLAPRRYQRDVRQEIPADIAKGSDHNKPYFEGPRLVVKIPEGSQGPLFSHHNHFMTVTECPNGDLLAAWFTCNEEIGRELAIAASRLRYGKRQWEPASLFWDAPDRNDHTQALWNDGRGTLYHFNGLGVKYRRLALVLRKSRDNGQSWSKSRLIFPDHDTRTNKVVESVFRADGGQIIVPFDGRGGSVIAISHDEGQTWVDPGGSIRGTHAGVVQLSDGRLMGFGRHGAIDGKMPISISSDMGKTWAYKASPFQPIHSGRRVGVMRLKEGPIYVASFCHRMMIKDVSGTQRPITGLFAA
;
A
#
# COMPACT_ATOMS: atom_id res chain seq x y z
N HIS A 1 -3.82 10.36 27.15
CA HIS A 1 -3.75 11.76 27.59
C HIS A 1 -5.17 12.30 27.81
N ARG A 2 -5.30 13.41 28.54
CA ARG A 2 -6.59 14.06 28.74
C ARG A 2 -6.84 15.09 27.65
N VAL A 3 -8.03 15.04 27.05
CA VAL A 3 -8.51 16.03 26.09
C VAL A 3 -9.71 16.79 26.68
N LYS A 4 -9.73 18.11 26.46
CA LYS A 4 -10.87 18.95 26.80
C LYS A 4 -11.41 19.58 25.51
N ILE A 5 -12.66 19.29 25.18
CA ILE A 5 -13.42 19.99 24.13
C ILE A 5 -14.11 21.19 24.78
N THR A 6 -13.84 22.41 24.32
CA THR A 6 -14.32 23.63 24.96
C THR A 6 -15.52 24.26 24.25
N LYS A 7 -15.72 23.95 22.97
CA LYS A 7 -16.81 24.48 22.15
C LYS A 7 -17.82 23.38 21.87
N SER A 8 -19.08 23.72 21.95
CA SER A 8 -20.16 22.84 21.53
C SER A 8 -20.13 22.69 20.01
N PHE A 9 -20.47 21.48 19.56
CA PHE A 9 -20.65 21.17 18.15
C PHE A 9 -21.79 20.18 18.00
N TYR A 10 -22.39 20.10 16.84
CA TYR A 10 -23.29 19.03 16.45
C TYR A 10 -22.55 18.04 15.56
N MET A 11 -23.02 16.84 15.54
CA MET A 11 -22.47 15.77 14.70
C MET A 11 -23.59 15.03 14.00
N GLY A 12 -23.40 14.66 12.75
CA GLY A 12 -24.36 13.85 12.00
C GLY A 12 -24.68 12.56 12.75
N VAL A 13 -25.96 12.27 12.91
CA VAL A 13 -26.44 11.05 13.60
C VAL A 13 -25.94 9.80 12.88
N TYR A 14 -25.85 9.87 11.57
CA TYR A 14 -25.36 8.85 10.65
C TYR A 14 -24.20 9.37 9.81
N GLU A 15 -23.53 8.47 9.12
CA GLU A 15 -22.62 8.81 8.04
C GLU A 15 -23.41 9.48 6.90
N VAL A 16 -22.72 10.25 6.05
CA VAL A 16 -23.31 10.81 4.83
C VAL A 16 -23.69 9.67 3.90
N THR A 17 -24.94 9.66 3.44
CA THR A 17 -25.46 8.62 2.53
C THR A 17 -25.26 8.98 1.07
N ASN A 18 -25.45 7.98 0.18
CA ASN A 18 -25.43 8.19 -1.26
C ASN A 18 -26.37 9.30 -1.71
N SER A 19 -27.62 9.28 -1.22
CA SER A 19 -28.61 10.30 -1.59
C SER A 19 -28.23 11.71 -1.12
N HIS A 20 -27.56 11.84 0.01
CA HIS A 20 -27.05 13.13 0.47
C HIS A 20 -25.86 13.61 -0.37
N TYR A 21 -24.89 12.72 -0.63
CA TYR A 21 -23.69 13.07 -1.37
C TYR A 21 -23.97 13.41 -2.85
N GLU A 22 -24.89 12.72 -3.46
CA GLU A 22 -25.28 12.93 -4.86
C GLU A 22 -26.01 14.25 -5.11
N GLN A 23 -26.52 14.94 -4.08
CA GLN A 23 -26.96 16.33 -4.20
C GLN A 23 -25.81 17.28 -4.47
N PHE A 24 -24.61 16.97 -3.98
CA PHE A 24 -23.38 17.70 -4.23
C PHE A 24 -22.73 17.26 -5.54
N ASP A 25 -22.56 15.96 -5.74
CA ASP A 25 -21.95 15.38 -6.93
C ASP A 25 -22.84 14.28 -7.53
N PRO A 26 -23.77 14.65 -8.43
CA PRO A 26 -24.64 13.68 -9.10
C PRO A 26 -23.88 12.61 -9.89
N THR A 27 -22.63 12.90 -10.30
CA THR A 27 -21.82 11.94 -11.08
C THR A 27 -21.34 10.76 -10.24
N HIS A 28 -21.35 10.92 -8.89
CA HIS A 28 -20.97 9.86 -7.96
C HIS A 28 -21.91 8.64 -8.03
N LYS A 29 -23.11 8.80 -8.54
CA LYS A 29 -24.07 7.70 -8.75
C LYS A 29 -23.50 6.52 -9.54
N LYS A 30 -22.55 6.76 -10.43
CA LYS A 30 -21.81 5.71 -11.17
C LYS A 30 -20.96 4.80 -10.26
N MET A 31 -20.69 5.22 -9.02
CA MET A 31 -19.89 4.46 -8.06
C MET A 31 -20.74 3.50 -7.23
N ARG A 32 -22.07 3.65 -7.27
CA ARG A 32 -22.99 2.76 -6.54
C ARG A 32 -22.82 1.32 -6.97
N GLY A 33 -22.82 0.40 -6.01
CA GLY A 33 -22.67 -1.03 -6.27
C GLY A 33 -21.29 -1.44 -6.79
N ARG A 34 -20.35 -0.50 -6.94
CA ARG A 34 -19.00 -0.81 -7.38
C ARG A 34 -18.35 -1.77 -6.40
N PHE A 35 -17.82 -2.86 -6.93
CA PHE A 35 -17.27 -3.98 -6.16
C PHE A 35 -18.27 -4.66 -5.19
N GLY A 36 -19.57 -4.40 -5.32
CA GLY A 36 -20.62 -4.92 -4.46
C GLY A 36 -20.91 -4.08 -3.22
N TYR A 37 -20.44 -2.82 -3.15
CA TYR A 37 -20.62 -1.96 -1.98
C TYR A 37 -21.50 -0.75 -2.28
N SER A 38 -22.23 -0.26 -1.26
CA SER A 38 -22.93 1.02 -1.25
C SER A 38 -23.80 1.25 -2.49
N ASN A 39 -24.96 0.59 -2.56
CA ASN A 39 -25.86 0.63 -3.72
C ASN A 39 -27.11 1.47 -3.50
N ALA A 40 -27.70 1.42 -2.29
CA ALA A 40 -28.98 2.09 -2.00
C ALA A 40 -28.81 3.55 -1.57
N ASP A 41 -29.90 4.32 -1.63
CA ASP A 41 -29.94 5.74 -1.26
C ASP A 41 -29.52 5.99 0.20
N ASN A 42 -29.91 5.10 1.10
CA ASN A 42 -29.68 5.17 2.53
C ASN A 42 -28.43 4.41 3.00
N GLU A 43 -27.56 4.01 2.09
CA GLU A 43 -26.26 3.44 2.42
C GLU A 43 -25.20 4.53 2.51
N ALA A 44 -24.22 4.35 3.42
CA ALA A 44 -23.11 5.25 3.59
C ALA A 44 -22.33 5.42 2.26
N VAL A 45 -22.05 6.65 1.90
CA VAL A 45 -21.24 6.94 0.71
C VAL A 45 -19.81 6.47 0.93
N VAL A 46 -19.26 5.76 -0.04
CA VAL A 46 -17.85 5.31 -0.10
C VAL A 46 -17.23 5.71 -1.44
N PHE A 47 -15.97 5.40 -1.68
CA PHE A 47 -15.20 5.87 -2.83
C PHE A 47 -15.05 7.40 -2.85
N VAL A 48 -14.99 8.01 -1.69
CA VAL A 48 -14.79 9.44 -1.47
C VAL A 48 -13.44 9.67 -0.77
N SER A 49 -12.60 10.52 -1.35
CA SER A 49 -11.35 10.93 -0.74
C SER A 49 -11.60 11.92 0.42
N TRP A 50 -10.57 12.18 1.22
CA TRP A 50 -10.64 13.23 2.24
C TRP A 50 -10.95 14.61 1.61
N HIS A 51 -10.37 14.89 0.45
CA HIS A 51 -10.62 16.12 -0.30
C HIS A 51 -12.06 16.22 -0.78
N ASP A 52 -12.65 15.09 -1.22
CA ASP A 52 -14.07 15.04 -1.63
C ASP A 52 -14.99 15.32 -0.44
N ALA A 53 -14.71 14.72 0.71
CA ALA A 53 -15.47 14.95 1.94
C ALA A 53 -15.40 16.42 2.41
N VAL A 54 -14.22 17.04 2.33
CA VAL A 54 -14.06 18.47 2.65
C VAL A 54 -14.83 19.34 1.66
N ARG A 55 -14.81 19.03 0.35
CA ARG A 55 -15.60 19.77 -0.65
C ARG A 55 -17.09 19.66 -0.41
N PHE A 56 -17.57 18.46 -0.05
CA PHE A 56 -18.96 18.27 0.35
C PHE A 56 -19.34 19.15 1.54
N CYS A 57 -18.53 19.16 2.59
CA CYS A 57 -18.78 20.02 3.75
C CYS A 57 -18.82 21.52 3.39
N ARG A 58 -17.94 21.98 2.52
CA ARG A 58 -17.94 23.36 2.03
C ARG A 58 -19.20 23.67 1.26
N TRP A 59 -19.58 22.83 0.30
CA TRP A 59 -20.82 22.97 -0.45
C TRP A 59 -22.06 23.05 0.46
N LEU A 60 -22.13 22.14 1.49
CA LEU A 60 -23.22 22.15 2.42
C LEU A 60 -23.25 23.44 3.26
N SER A 61 -22.08 23.96 3.64
CA SER A 61 -21.94 25.23 4.34
C SER A 61 -22.45 26.41 3.52
N GLU A 62 -22.11 26.45 2.25
CA GLU A 62 -22.57 27.49 1.30
C GLU A 62 -24.08 27.40 1.08
N LYS A 63 -24.61 26.18 0.97
CA LYS A 63 -26.04 25.92 0.76
C LYS A 63 -26.90 26.34 1.95
N GLU A 64 -26.45 26.07 3.19
CA GLU A 64 -27.25 26.28 4.38
C GLU A 64 -26.84 27.51 5.22
N GLY A 65 -25.74 28.17 4.88
CA GLY A 65 -25.22 29.32 5.62
C GLY A 65 -24.67 28.95 7.01
N LEU A 66 -24.30 27.67 7.24
CA LEU A 66 -23.85 27.14 8.52
C LEU A 66 -22.46 26.51 8.39
N PRO A 67 -21.60 26.52 9.43
CA PRO A 67 -20.22 26.06 9.33
C PRO A 67 -20.10 24.53 9.43
N TYR A 68 -20.43 23.81 8.37
CA TYR A 68 -20.23 22.37 8.27
C TYR A 68 -18.76 22.04 7.94
N ARG A 69 -18.27 20.96 8.54
CA ARG A 69 -16.90 20.48 8.38
C ARG A 69 -16.76 19.01 8.72
N LEU A 70 -15.61 18.42 8.47
CA LEU A 70 -15.26 17.13 9.09
C LEU A 70 -15.03 17.34 10.61
N PRO A 71 -15.36 16.36 11.44
CA PRO A 71 -14.98 16.39 12.85
C PRO A 71 -13.46 16.34 12.98
N THR A 72 -12.91 16.97 14.01
CA THR A 72 -11.56 16.63 14.45
C THR A 72 -11.54 15.22 15.03
N GLU A 73 -10.37 14.58 15.03
CA GLU A 73 -10.21 13.26 15.62
C GLU A 73 -10.67 13.23 17.10
N ALA A 74 -10.35 14.28 17.84
CA ALA A 74 -10.76 14.41 19.24
C ALA A 74 -12.27 14.55 19.43
N GLU A 75 -12.95 15.32 18.58
CA GLU A 75 -14.40 15.45 18.56
C GLU A 75 -15.07 14.12 18.20
N TRP A 76 -14.53 13.42 17.21
CA TRP A 76 -15.05 12.11 16.81
C TRP A 76 -14.98 11.10 17.96
N GLU A 77 -13.82 10.96 18.65
CA GLU A 77 -13.68 10.02 19.75
C GLU A 77 -14.55 10.42 20.95
N TYR A 78 -14.65 11.72 21.24
CA TYR A 78 -15.51 12.24 22.30
C TYR A 78 -16.98 11.88 22.03
N ALA A 79 -17.45 12.08 20.80
CA ALA A 79 -18.81 11.74 20.39
C ALA A 79 -19.05 10.22 20.36
N CYS A 80 -18.07 9.43 19.87
CA CYS A 80 -18.14 7.98 19.90
C CYS A 80 -18.31 7.43 21.32
N ARG A 81 -17.54 7.95 22.26
CA ARG A 81 -17.62 7.53 23.68
C ARG A 81 -18.88 7.97 24.38
N ALA A 82 -19.46 9.09 24.03
CA ALA A 82 -20.70 9.62 24.63
C ALA A 82 -20.71 9.47 26.15
N GLY A 83 -19.63 9.87 26.82
CA GLY A 83 -19.48 9.79 28.30
C GLY A 83 -18.87 8.47 28.81
N THR A 84 -18.69 7.44 28.01
CA THR A 84 -18.10 6.17 28.46
C THR A 84 -16.56 6.21 28.45
N THR A 85 -15.95 5.38 29.28
CA THR A 85 -14.49 5.14 29.31
C THR A 85 -14.14 3.70 28.88
N SER A 86 -15.13 2.90 28.54
CA SER A 86 -14.97 1.51 28.12
C SER A 86 -14.34 1.37 26.75
N VAL A 87 -14.04 0.14 26.35
CA VAL A 87 -13.45 -0.21 25.06
C VAL A 87 -14.32 0.25 23.90
N PHE A 88 -15.63 -0.01 24.02
CA PHE A 88 -16.68 0.44 23.11
C PHE A 88 -17.71 1.25 23.88
N HIS A 89 -18.54 2.04 23.21
CA HIS A 89 -19.63 2.73 23.91
C HIS A 89 -20.63 1.75 24.58
N THR A 90 -20.69 0.52 24.09
CA THR A 90 -21.52 -0.58 24.64
C THR A 90 -20.88 -1.32 25.81
N GLY A 91 -19.63 -1.00 26.18
CA GLY A 91 -18.88 -1.66 27.24
C GLY A 91 -17.60 -2.36 26.79
N ARG A 92 -17.31 -3.55 27.31
CA ARG A 92 -16.08 -4.29 27.00
C ARG A 92 -16.15 -5.08 25.68
N LEU A 93 -17.34 -5.44 25.26
CA LEU A 93 -17.59 -6.26 24.06
C LEU A 93 -18.62 -5.55 23.17
N LEU A 94 -18.53 -5.77 21.88
CA LEU A 94 -19.57 -5.39 20.94
C LEU A 94 -20.68 -6.44 20.96
N PRO A 95 -21.98 -6.03 21.10
CA PRO A 95 -23.12 -6.91 20.93
C PRO A 95 -23.15 -7.59 19.55
N GLU A 96 -23.91 -8.69 19.45
CA GLU A 96 -24.10 -9.42 18.17
C GLU A 96 -24.76 -8.59 17.06
N ALA A 97 -25.49 -7.53 17.46
CA ALA A 97 -26.10 -6.59 16.52
C ALA A 97 -25.10 -5.77 15.71
N PHE A 98 -23.83 -5.72 16.11
CA PHE A 98 -22.80 -5.09 15.29
C PHE A 98 -22.37 -6.03 14.18
N PRO A 99 -22.15 -5.53 12.95
CA PRO A 99 -21.68 -6.35 11.84
C PRO A 99 -20.44 -7.13 12.24
N ARG A 100 -20.49 -8.44 12.07
CA ARG A 100 -19.33 -9.30 12.33
C ARG A 100 -18.41 -9.24 11.16
N TYR A 101 -17.13 -9.16 11.48
CA TYR A 101 -16.07 -9.41 10.54
C TYR A 101 -16.28 -10.75 9.83
N GLU A 102 -16.52 -10.70 8.53
CA GLU A 102 -16.51 -11.88 7.69
C GLU A 102 -15.14 -12.00 7.02
N SER A 103 -14.33 -12.95 7.50
CA SER A 103 -12.99 -13.25 6.98
C SER A 103 -12.99 -13.58 5.48
N ASN A 104 -14.14 -13.91 4.90
CA ASN A 104 -14.33 -14.40 3.54
C ASN A 104 -14.79 -13.36 2.52
N ILE A 105 -14.86 -12.08 2.85
CA ILE A 105 -15.29 -11.00 1.93
C ILE A 105 -14.36 -10.81 0.73
N VAL A 106 -13.33 -11.60 0.65
CA VAL A 106 -12.44 -11.64 -0.49
C VAL A 106 -12.94 -12.64 -1.51
N GLY A 107 -13.78 -12.20 -2.43
CA GLY A 107 -14.16 -12.96 -3.60
C GLY A 107 -15.56 -13.55 -3.62
N HIS A 108 -16.42 -13.26 -2.68
CA HIS A 108 -17.82 -13.56 -2.84
C HIS A 108 -18.46 -12.55 -3.80
N ASN A 109 -18.87 -13.06 -4.95
CA ASN A 109 -19.99 -12.51 -5.70
C ASN A 109 -21.27 -12.82 -4.89
N ASP A 110 -21.43 -12.21 -3.71
CA ASP A 110 -22.76 -12.15 -3.12
C ASP A 110 -23.60 -11.31 -4.10
N PRO A 111 -24.61 -11.88 -4.74
CA PRO A 111 -25.47 -11.13 -5.64
C PRO A 111 -26.21 -9.98 -4.94
N ASN A 112 -26.27 -10.00 -3.61
CA ASN A 112 -26.86 -8.94 -2.80
C ASN A 112 -25.86 -7.88 -2.35
N GLY A 113 -24.54 -8.11 -2.48
CA GLY A 113 -23.47 -7.21 -2.01
C GLY A 113 -23.47 -7.02 -0.49
N ILE A 114 -22.49 -6.26 0.01
CA ILE A 114 -22.47 -5.81 1.39
C ILE A 114 -23.28 -4.53 1.49
N ARG A 115 -24.33 -4.55 2.32
CA ARG A 115 -25.15 -3.39 2.58
C ARG A 115 -24.50 -2.50 3.63
N LEU A 116 -24.32 -1.24 3.28
CA LEU A 116 -23.79 -0.20 4.17
C LEU A 116 -24.90 0.73 4.66
N THR A 117 -26.12 0.17 4.88
CA THR A 117 -27.27 0.92 5.35
C THR A 117 -26.95 1.56 6.69
N VAL A 118 -27.10 2.88 6.80
CA VAL A 118 -26.83 3.61 8.04
C VAL A 118 -27.87 3.32 9.11
N GLY A 119 -27.48 3.44 10.37
CA GLY A 119 -28.41 3.29 11.51
C GLY A 119 -28.75 1.83 11.86
N GLN A 120 -27.95 0.86 11.42
CA GLN A 120 -28.20 -0.56 11.70
C GLN A 120 -27.54 -1.05 12.99
N THR A 121 -26.59 -0.31 13.55
CA THR A 121 -25.97 -0.64 14.83
C THR A 121 -26.70 0.07 15.99
N PRO A 122 -26.63 -0.44 17.23
CA PRO A 122 -27.14 0.29 18.39
C PRO A 122 -26.46 1.65 18.53
N HIS A 123 -27.26 2.70 18.71
CA HIS A 123 -26.73 4.03 18.96
C HIS A 123 -26.10 4.17 20.35
N ASN A 124 -25.15 5.09 20.49
CA ASN A 124 -24.61 5.44 21.80
C ASN A 124 -25.60 6.31 22.62
N SER A 125 -25.23 6.70 23.84
CA SER A 125 -26.10 7.46 24.73
C SER A 125 -26.45 8.88 24.21
N TRP A 126 -25.76 9.36 23.16
CA TRP A 126 -26.07 10.62 22.51
C TRP A 126 -26.85 10.45 21.19
N GLY A 127 -27.30 9.24 20.88
CA GLY A 127 -28.11 8.93 19.72
C GLY A 127 -27.31 8.80 18.42
N LEU A 128 -25.97 8.66 18.47
CA LEU A 128 -25.13 8.46 17.28
C LEU A 128 -25.03 6.97 16.93
N TYR A 129 -25.30 6.64 15.69
CA TYR A 129 -25.24 5.27 15.15
C TYR A 129 -23.92 5.00 14.46
N ASP A 130 -23.61 3.73 14.27
CA ASP A 130 -22.54 3.20 13.45
C ASP A 130 -21.11 3.66 13.86
N MET A 131 -20.96 4.06 15.14
CA MET A 131 -19.66 4.52 15.67
C MET A 131 -18.60 3.40 15.80
N HIS A 132 -18.95 2.14 15.56
CA HIS A 132 -18.08 0.96 15.59
C HIS A 132 -18.39 0.04 14.43
N GLY A 133 -17.95 0.39 13.24
CA GLY A 133 -18.14 -0.41 12.02
C GLY A 133 -18.83 0.36 10.91
N ASN A 134 -19.58 -0.33 10.08
CA ASN A 134 -20.18 0.16 8.85
C ASN A 134 -19.11 0.71 7.86
N VAL A 135 -18.72 1.98 7.96
CA VAL A 135 -17.59 2.54 7.21
C VAL A 135 -16.61 3.25 8.12
N GLU A 136 -15.35 3.26 7.77
CA GLU A 136 -14.37 4.16 8.39
C GLU A 136 -14.73 5.60 8.05
N GLU A 137 -14.50 6.52 8.98
CA GLU A 137 -14.91 7.91 8.81
C GLU A 137 -13.70 8.84 8.76
N TRP A 138 -13.61 9.63 7.70
CA TRP A 138 -12.61 10.69 7.59
C TRP A 138 -12.74 11.70 8.72
N CYS A 139 -11.62 11.97 9.41
CA CYS A 139 -11.44 13.10 10.30
C CYS A 139 -10.61 14.20 9.64
N TYR A 140 -10.71 15.43 10.18
CA TYR A 140 -9.95 16.58 9.67
C TYR A 140 -8.44 16.39 9.80
N ASP A 141 -7.99 15.70 10.83
CA ASP A 141 -6.62 15.63 11.31
C ASP A 141 -5.66 14.87 10.41
N TRP A 142 -4.41 15.28 10.38
CA TRP A 142 -3.31 14.47 9.91
C TRP A 142 -2.92 13.43 10.98
N TYR A 143 -2.66 12.21 10.54
CA TYR A 143 -2.22 11.16 11.46
C TYR A 143 -0.81 11.44 11.99
N GLY A 144 -0.64 11.29 13.30
CA GLY A 144 0.66 11.43 13.96
C GLY A 144 0.60 11.05 15.43
N PRO A 145 1.74 10.96 16.11
CA PRO A 145 1.78 10.69 17.55
C PRO A 145 1.07 11.82 18.30
N TYR A 146 0.36 11.45 19.35
CA TYR A 146 -0.20 12.39 20.30
C TYR A 146 0.92 13.04 21.15
N GLU A 147 0.70 14.29 21.51
CA GLU A 147 1.53 14.94 22.51
C GLU A 147 1.18 14.47 23.93
N SER A 148 2.16 14.43 24.81
CA SER A 148 1.95 14.12 26.22
C SER A 148 1.20 15.24 26.94
N GLY A 149 0.52 14.90 28.06
CA GLY A 149 -0.17 15.86 28.90
C GLY A 149 -1.59 16.19 28.46
N ARG A 150 -2.15 17.25 29.06
CA ARG A 150 -3.51 17.69 28.81
C ARG A 150 -3.58 18.54 27.53
N GLN A 151 -4.51 18.21 26.65
CA GLN A 151 -4.77 18.93 25.42
C GLN A 151 -6.13 19.65 25.49
N VAL A 152 -6.23 20.82 24.88
CA VAL A 152 -7.47 21.61 24.78
C VAL A 152 -7.78 21.83 23.31
N ASP A 153 -8.94 21.36 22.89
CA ASP A 153 -9.41 21.41 21.50
C ASP A 153 -8.31 21.05 20.49
N PRO A 154 -7.65 19.88 20.65
CA PRO A 154 -6.51 19.58 19.84
C PRO A 154 -6.89 19.44 18.37
N ILE A 155 -6.09 20.05 17.51
CA ILE A 155 -5.96 19.72 16.11
C ILE A 155 -4.58 19.08 15.99
N SER A 156 -4.48 17.98 15.29
CA SER A 156 -3.24 17.26 15.14
C SER A 156 -2.16 18.09 14.38
N ARG A 157 -1.39 17.52 13.52
CA ARG A 157 -0.26 18.20 12.89
C ARG A 157 -0.69 19.06 11.70
N ALA A 158 0.14 20.03 11.35
CA ALA A 158 -0.11 20.90 10.19
C ALA A 158 0.01 20.16 8.85
N ASP A 159 0.70 18.99 8.84
CA ASP A 159 0.96 18.22 7.63
C ASP A 159 1.37 16.78 7.95
N GLY A 160 1.16 15.84 7.02
CA GLY A 160 1.49 14.42 7.15
C GLY A 160 1.35 13.68 5.82
N ASP A 161 1.53 12.37 5.85
CA ASP A 161 1.28 11.48 4.72
C ASP A 161 -0.15 10.91 4.74
N PHE A 162 -0.74 10.77 5.92
CA PHE A 162 -2.04 10.15 6.11
C PHE A 162 -3.00 11.06 6.87
N LYS A 163 -4.26 11.05 6.47
CA LYS A 163 -5.39 11.59 7.24
C LYS A 163 -5.93 10.55 8.19
N VAL A 164 -6.39 10.97 9.35
CA VAL A 164 -7.01 10.07 10.32
C VAL A 164 -8.35 9.56 9.78
N THR A 165 -8.57 8.25 9.92
CA THR A 165 -9.90 7.64 9.87
C THR A 165 -10.22 6.96 11.19
N ARG A 166 -11.50 6.88 11.53
CA ARG A 166 -11.98 6.34 12.81
C ARG A 166 -13.16 5.39 12.61
N GLY A 167 -13.53 4.63 13.65
CA GLY A 167 -14.69 3.75 13.68
C GLY A 167 -14.45 2.35 13.15
N GLY A 168 -13.55 2.17 12.19
CA GLY A 168 -13.42 0.94 11.42
C GLY A 168 -14.58 0.74 10.46
N SER A 169 -14.60 -0.37 9.71
CA SER A 169 -15.59 -0.64 8.68
C SER A 169 -16.23 -2.02 8.85
N HIS A 170 -17.19 -2.34 7.98
CA HIS A 170 -17.81 -3.66 7.85
C HIS A 170 -16.80 -4.82 7.69
N SER A 171 -15.59 -4.54 7.23
CA SER A 171 -14.52 -5.53 7.03
C SER A 171 -13.43 -5.49 8.10
N THR A 172 -13.67 -4.77 9.20
CA THR A 172 -12.69 -4.57 10.28
C THR A 172 -12.96 -5.54 11.43
N GLU A 173 -11.91 -6.20 11.90
CA GLU A 173 -12.02 -7.09 13.06
C GLU A 173 -12.42 -6.33 14.33
N PRO A 174 -13.17 -6.96 15.27
CA PRO A 174 -13.65 -6.29 16.48
C PRO A 174 -12.56 -5.60 17.30
N TYR A 175 -11.35 -6.16 17.32
CA TYR A 175 -10.21 -5.55 17.98
C TYR A 175 -9.90 -4.13 17.49
N TYR A 176 -10.08 -3.85 16.21
CA TYR A 176 -9.82 -2.55 15.58
C TYR A 176 -11.03 -1.62 15.55
N LEU A 177 -12.19 -2.05 16.07
CA LEU A 177 -13.41 -1.22 16.19
C LEU A 177 -13.49 -0.43 17.51
N ARG A 178 -12.49 -0.52 18.38
CA ARG A 178 -12.49 0.17 19.69
C ARG A 178 -12.58 1.68 19.52
N SER A 179 -13.27 2.36 20.47
CA SER A 179 -13.38 3.83 20.46
C SER A 179 -12.04 4.55 20.35
N SER A 180 -10.96 3.95 20.88
CA SER A 180 -9.61 4.51 20.84
C SER A 180 -8.81 4.11 19.62
N ASN A 181 -9.31 3.19 18.78
CA ASN A 181 -8.57 2.74 17.63
C ASN A 181 -8.41 3.86 16.61
N ARG A 182 -7.21 3.99 16.06
CA ARG A 182 -6.83 4.99 15.10
C ARG A 182 -6.40 4.30 13.82
N LEU A 183 -6.98 4.74 12.72
CA LEU A 183 -6.55 4.32 11.40
C LEU A 183 -6.10 5.55 10.61
N GLY A 184 -5.44 5.33 9.51
CA GLY A 184 -5.05 6.40 8.61
C GLY A 184 -5.12 5.95 7.17
N SER A 185 -5.48 6.86 6.26
CA SER A 185 -5.37 6.61 4.83
C SER A 185 -4.84 7.84 4.11
N HIS A 186 -4.32 7.62 2.90
CA HIS A 186 -3.84 8.71 2.07
C HIS A 186 -5.00 9.65 1.72
N PRO A 187 -4.83 10.97 1.76
CA PRO A 187 -5.94 11.92 1.54
C PRO A 187 -6.61 11.81 0.15
N ASP A 188 -5.92 11.26 -0.84
CA ASP A 188 -6.46 11.03 -2.19
C ASP A 188 -7.16 9.67 -2.33
N ASP A 189 -7.08 8.79 -1.33
CA ASP A 189 -7.56 7.42 -1.40
C ASP A 189 -9.09 7.35 -1.42
N ARG A 190 -9.65 6.70 -2.46
CA ARG A 190 -11.09 6.49 -2.64
C ARG A 190 -11.43 5.02 -2.47
N GLN A 191 -11.43 4.56 -1.24
CA GLN A 191 -11.70 3.16 -0.91
C GLN A 191 -13.19 2.87 -0.71
N TRP A 192 -13.55 1.60 -0.86
CA TRP A 192 -14.93 1.09 -0.66
C TRP A 192 -15.34 0.98 0.81
N MET A 193 -14.46 1.24 1.75
CA MET A 193 -14.72 1.11 3.18
C MET A 193 -14.61 2.42 3.93
N ILE A 194 -14.27 3.52 3.25
CA ILE A 194 -14.10 4.82 3.87
C ILE A 194 -15.18 5.76 3.36
N GLY A 195 -15.97 6.26 4.30
CA GLY A 195 -16.93 7.32 4.13
C GLY A 195 -16.63 8.48 5.10
N PHE A 196 -17.64 9.19 5.52
CA PHE A 196 -17.50 10.28 6.49
C PHE A 196 -18.85 10.70 7.10
N ARG A 197 -18.79 11.35 8.25
CA ARG A 197 -19.91 12.13 8.78
C ARG A 197 -19.54 13.58 8.93
N VAL A 198 -20.55 14.46 8.98
CA VAL A 198 -20.33 15.90 9.13
C VAL A 198 -20.38 16.31 10.59
N ALA A 199 -19.61 17.35 10.93
CA ALA A 199 -19.77 18.12 12.14
C ALA A 199 -20.24 19.53 11.79
N LEU A 200 -21.06 20.14 12.64
CA LEU A 200 -21.50 21.51 12.52
C LEU A 200 -20.99 22.31 13.73
N GLY A 201 -20.31 23.39 13.49
CA GLY A 201 -19.71 24.28 14.47
C GLY A 201 -18.38 24.84 14.00
N GLN A 202 -17.94 25.90 14.64
CA GLN A 202 -16.67 26.55 14.31
C GLN A 202 -15.50 25.58 14.54
N MET A 203 -14.53 25.60 13.60
CA MET A 203 -13.29 24.86 13.76
C MET A 203 -12.56 25.35 15.02
N PRO A 204 -11.95 24.43 15.81
CA PRO A 204 -11.06 24.84 16.89
C PRO A 204 -9.97 25.82 16.40
N THR A 205 -9.65 26.81 17.22
CA THR A 205 -8.63 27.81 16.92
C THR A 205 -7.24 27.42 17.40
N THR A 206 -7.11 26.23 17.97
CA THR A 206 -5.83 25.66 18.42
C THR A 206 -4.87 25.55 17.25
N LYS A 207 -3.66 26.04 17.41
CA LYS A 207 -2.63 25.94 16.38
C LYS A 207 -2.24 24.48 16.19
N PRO A 208 -2.26 23.94 14.97
CA PRO A 208 -1.80 22.60 14.72
C PRO A 208 -0.34 22.41 15.16
N LEU A 209 -0.02 21.21 15.61
CA LEU A 209 1.36 20.83 15.92
C LEU A 209 2.25 20.96 14.67
N PRO A 210 3.53 21.28 14.84
CA PRO A 210 4.45 21.35 13.71
C PRO A 210 4.43 20.06 12.87
N LYS A 211 4.69 20.22 11.60
CA LYS A 211 4.95 19.12 10.69
C LYS A 211 6.03 18.21 11.29
N LEU A 212 5.84 16.90 11.21
CA LEU A 212 6.92 15.96 11.53
C LEU A 212 8.07 16.20 10.55
N ALA A 213 9.28 16.29 11.08
CA ALA A 213 10.46 16.25 10.22
C ALA A 213 10.42 14.99 9.37
N PRO A 214 10.78 15.05 8.08
CA PRO A 214 10.90 13.85 7.26
C PRO A 214 11.74 12.83 8.02
N ARG A 215 11.25 11.61 8.17
CA ARG A 215 12.06 10.56 8.76
C ARG A 215 13.28 10.40 7.87
N ARG A 216 14.43 10.81 8.37
CA ARG A 216 15.67 10.39 7.75
C ARG A 216 15.76 8.90 8.01
N TYR A 217 15.52 8.14 6.96
CA TYR A 217 15.55 6.68 7.03
C TYR A 217 16.91 6.20 7.56
N GLN A 218 17.98 6.88 7.14
CA GLN A 218 19.32 6.66 7.68
C GLN A 218 20.06 8.00 7.81
N ARG A 219 20.95 8.08 8.79
CA ARG A 219 21.87 9.21 8.94
C ARG A 219 23.19 8.90 8.22
N ASP A 220 23.92 9.93 7.88
CA ASP A 220 25.30 9.84 7.37
C ASP A 220 25.46 8.98 6.09
N VAL A 221 24.47 9.05 5.22
CA VAL A 221 24.55 8.43 3.89
C VAL A 221 25.49 9.28 3.01
N ARG A 222 26.53 8.65 2.49
CA ARG A 222 27.46 9.29 1.57
C ARG A 222 26.73 9.73 0.32
N GLN A 223 26.90 10.99 -0.08
CA GLN A 223 26.27 11.55 -1.27
C GLN A 223 27.17 11.50 -2.51
N GLU A 224 28.47 11.40 -2.30
CA GLU A 224 29.46 11.29 -3.39
C GLU A 224 29.47 9.89 -3.99
N ILE A 225 29.62 9.82 -5.31
CA ILE A 225 29.80 8.56 -6.06
C ILE A 225 31.28 8.20 -6.01
N PRO A 226 31.65 7.04 -5.46
CA PRO A 226 33.06 6.59 -5.47
C PRO A 226 33.62 6.49 -6.89
N ALA A 227 34.84 6.93 -7.10
CA ALA A 227 35.49 6.97 -8.41
C ALA A 227 35.65 5.57 -9.05
N ASP A 228 35.73 4.53 -8.24
CA ASP A 228 35.86 3.14 -8.69
C ASP A 228 34.54 2.54 -9.17
N ILE A 229 33.39 3.03 -8.71
CA ILE A 229 32.07 2.63 -9.28
C ILE A 229 31.96 2.98 -10.76
N ALA A 230 32.51 4.12 -11.15
CA ALA A 230 32.50 4.57 -12.54
C ALA A 230 33.33 3.67 -13.47
N LYS A 231 34.25 2.88 -12.91
CA LYS A 231 35.12 1.95 -13.71
C LYS A 231 34.42 0.63 -14.06
N GLY A 232 33.26 0.35 -13.47
CA GLY A 232 32.53 -0.91 -13.63
C GLY A 232 33.15 -2.08 -12.87
N SER A 233 32.55 -3.26 -13.03
CA SER A 233 33.01 -4.48 -12.40
C SER A 233 34.32 -5.01 -13.05
N ASP A 234 35.21 -5.56 -12.23
CA ASP A 234 36.40 -6.26 -12.69
C ASP A 234 36.00 -7.65 -13.22
N HIS A 235 36.06 -7.82 -14.54
CA HIS A 235 35.70 -9.08 -15.22
C HIS A 235 36.58 -10.27 -14.83
N ASN A 236 37.70 -10.04 -14.16
CA ASN A 236 38.62 -11.10 -13.69
C ASN A 236 38.24 -11.61 -12.30
N LYS A 237 37.24 -10.99 -11.62
CA LYS A 237 36.76 -11.42 -10.31
C LYS A 237 35.48 -12.22 -10.46
N PRO A 238 35.28 -13.27 -9.63
CA PRO A 238 34.04 -14.01 -9.65
C PRO A 238 32.88 -13.09 -9.26
N TYR A 239 31.80 -13.15 -10.03
CA TYR A 239 30.56 -12.40 -9.78
C TYR A 239 29.84 -12.84 -8.49
N PHE A 240 30.12 -14.03 -8.00
CA PHE A 240 29.41 -14.62 -6.89
C PHE A 240 30.36 -14.95 -5.73
N GLU A 241 30.17 -14.27 -4.61
CA GLU A 241 30.94 -14.49 -3.39
C GLU A 241 30.22 -15.38 -2.35
N GLY A 242 29.14 -16.03 -2.70
CA GLY A 242 28.31 -16.81 -1.79
C GLY A 242 27.26 -15.95 -1.02
N PRO A 243 26.31 -16.61 -0.35
CA PRO A 243 25.21 -15.93 0.32
C PRO A 243 25.70 -15.12 1.51
N ARG A 244 25.17 -13.91 1.67
CA ARG A 244 25.38 -13.06 2.84
C ARG A 244 24.07 -12.89 3.59
N LEU A 245 24.13 -13.00 4.92
CA LEU A 245 22.98 -12.77 5.77
C LEU A 245 22.64 -11.27 5.78
N VAL A 246 21.43 -10.91 5.32
CA VAL A 246 20.96 -9.51 5.28
C VAL A 246 20.66 -9.01 6.70
N VAL A 247 19.89 -9.78 7.45
CA VAL A 247 19.54 -9.46 8.85
C VAL A 247 19.53 -10.72 9.68
N LYS A 248 20.09 -10.62 10.89
CA LYS A 248 19.87 -11.61 11.92
C LYS A 248 18.80 -11.08 12.87
N ILE A 249 17.69 -11.79 12.97
CA ILE A 249 16.66 -11.49 13.95
C ILE A 249 17.16 -11.98 15.31
N PRO A 250 17.30 -11.11 16.34
CA PRO A 250 17.70 -11.55 17.66
C PRO A 250 16.66 -12.51 18.26
N GLU A 251 17.13 -13.51 18.98
CA GLU A 251 16.25 -14.46 19.66
C GLU A 251 15.34 -13.72 20.67
N GLY A 252 14.05 -14.06 20.69
CA GLY A 252 13.06 -13.42 21.55
C GLY A 252 12.61 -12.02 21.11
N SER A 253 13.10 -11.51 19.97
CA SER A 253 12.66 -10.21 19.44
C SER A 253 11.20 -10.26 19.06
N GLN A 254 10.45 -9.18 19.39
CA GLN A 254 9.05 -8.98 19.05
C GLN A 254 8.84 -7.58 18.50
N GLY A 255 7.75 -7.42 17.75
CA GLY A 255 7.33 -6.14 17.21
C GLY A 255 7.49 -6.02 15.71
N PRO A 256 7.12 -4.88 15.12
CA PRO A 256 6.96 -4.75 13.67
C PRO A 256 8.24 -4.99 12.87
N LEU A 257 9.43 -4.78 13.44
CA LEU A 257 10.71 -5.01 12.73
C LEU A 257 11.19 -6.46 12.80
N PHE A 258 10.65 -7.28 13.71
CA PHE A 258 11.14 -8.60 14.03
C PHE A 258 10.01 -9.62 14.17
N SER A 259 8.95 -9.47 13.38
CA SER A 259 7.85 -10.42 13.37
C SER A 259 8.24 -11.75 12.76
N HIS A 260 7.43 -12.78 12.97
CA HIS A 260 7.75 -14.15 12.56
C HIS A 260 7.83 -14.33 11.05
N HIS A 261 7.03 -13.58 10.29
CA HIS A 261 6.96 -13.68 8.85
C HIS A 261 7.69 -12.50 8.19
N ASN A 262 8.83 -12.79 7.59
CA ASN A 262 9.60 -11.83 6.79
C ASN A 262 9.60 -12.32 5.35
N HIS A 263 9.08 -11.52 4.44
CA HIS A 263 8.88 -11.97 3.06
C HIS A 263 9.04 -10.80 2.06
N PHE A 264 9.16 -11.16 0.79
CA PHE A 264 9.18 -10.21 -0.32
C PHE A 264 10.30 -9.17 -0.23
N MET A 265 11.54 -9.61 -0.19
CA MET A 265 12.70 -8.72 -0.22
C MET A 265 12.91 -8.15 -1.63
N THR A 266 13.11 -6.84 -1.70
CA THR A 266 13.61 -6.13 -2.86
C THR A 266 14.99 -5.54 -2.54
N VAL A 267 15.86 -5.45 -3.54
CA VAL A 267 17.20 -4.86 -3.40
C VAL A 267 17.44 -3.91 -4.57
N THR A 268 18.00 -2.74 -4.29
CA THR A 268 18.47 -1.82 -5.31
C THR A 268 19.86 -1.30 -4.98
N GLU A 269 20.68 -1.07 -6.00
CA GLU A 269 21.90 -0.31 -5.87
C GLU A 269 21.60 1.18 -5.88
N CYS A 270 22.08 1.90 -4.90
CA CYS A 270 21.98 3.37 -4.82
C CYS A 270 23.06 4.01 -5.73
N PRO A 271 22.87 5.25 -6.20
CA PRO A 271 23.86 5.94 -7.02
C PRO A 271 25.28 5.98 -6.39
N ASN A 272 25.38 6.00 -5.08
CA ASN A 272 26.65 5.99 -4.32
C ASN A 272 27.25 4.57 -4.15
N GLY A 273 26.65 3.53 -4.76
CA GLY A 273 27.10 2.15 -4.68
C GLY A 273 26.66 1.37 -3.44
N ASP A 274 25.94 1.99 -2.51
CA ASP A 274 25.33 1.26 -1.41
C ASP A 274 24.23 0.34 -1.96
N LEU A 275 24.01 -0.83 -1.33
CA LEU A 275 22.81 -1.62 -1.58
C LEU A 275 21.77 -1.31 -0.51
N LEU A 276 20.54 -1.03 -0.94
CA LEU A 276 19.39 -0.86 -0.08
C LEU A 276 18.44 -2.02 -0.28
N ALA A 277 18.18 -2.80 0.78
CA ALA A 277 17.24 -3.90 0.80
C ALA A 277 16.02 -3.52 1.65
N ALA A 278 14.82 -3.87 1.18
CA ALA A 278 13.58 -3.71 1.93
C ALA A 278 12.74 -4.97 1.84
N TRP A 279 11.97 -5.27 2.89
CA TRP A 279 11.08 -6.43 2.96
C TRP A 279 9.91 -6.11 3.88
N PHE A 280 8.78 -6.81 3.71
CA PHE A 280 7.74 -6.71 4.71
C PHE A 280 7.95 -7.70 5.87
N THR A 281 7.52 -7.28 7.05
CA THR A 281 7.55 -8.04 8.28
C THR A 281 6.18 -7.98 8.95
N CYS A 282 5.67 -9.11 9.42
CA CYS A 282 4.33 -9.23 10.01
C CYS A 282 4.19 -10.53 10.80
N ASN A 283 3.15 -10.62 11.63
CA ASN A 283 2.72 -11.90 12.20
C ASN A 283 1.93 -12.70 11.18
N GLU A 284 1.01 -12.02 10.46
CA GLU A 284 0.20 -12.61 9.40
C GLU A 284 0.27 -11.76 8.14
N GLU A 285 0.48 -12.40 6.98
CA GLU A 285 0.61 -11.71 5.68
C GLU A 285 -0.61 -10.86 5.30
N ILE A 286 -1.77 -11.22 5.82
CA ILE A 286 -3.02 -10.49 5.60
C ILE A 286 -3.36 -9.50 6.72
N GLY A 287 -2.51 -9.41 7.74
CA GLY A 287 -2.72 -8.57 8.93
C GLY A 287 -2.52 -7.08 8.66
N ARG A 288 -3.05 -6.26 9.58
CA ARG A 288 -2.91 -4.80 9.54
C ARG A 288 -1.60 -4.30 10.12
N GLU A 289 -0.87 -5.17 10.83
CA GLU A 289 0.41 -4.84 11.45
C GLU A 289 1.60 -4.99 10.49
N LEU A 290 1.33 -5.29 9.23
CA LEU A 290 2.37 -5.47 8.22
C LEU A 290 3.07 -4.14 7.95
N ALA A 291 4.37 -4.11 8.18
CA ALA A 291 5.24 -2.95 7.97
C ALA A 291 6.42 -3.30 7.07
N ILE A 292 7.02 -2.29 6.46
CA ILE A 292 8.24 -2.46 5.65
C ILE A 292 9.46 -2.10 6.49
N ALA A 293 10.32 -3.10 6.67
CA ALA A 293 11.66 -2.94 7.22
C ALA A 293 12.68 -2.78 6.09
N ALA A 294 13.80 -2.15 6.37
CA ALA A 294 14.92 -2.12 5.43
C ALA A 294 16.26 -2.11 6.12
N SER A 295 17.29 -2.48 5.35
CA SER A 295 18.69 -2.49 5.75
C SER A 295 19.56 -2.02 4.60
N ARG A 296 20.72 -1.45 4.93
CA ARG A 296 21.70 -0.95 3.96
C ARG A 296 23.01 -1.73 4.08
N LEU A 297 23.59 -2.09 2.96
CA LEU A 297 24.98 -2.49 2.85
C LEU A 297 25.77 -1.34 2.24
N ARG A 298 26.60 -0.69 3.05
CA ARG A 298 27.41 0.42 2.56
C ARG A 298 28.49 -0.05 1.59
N TYR A 299 28.72 0.73 0.55
CA TYR A 299 29.74 0.43 -0.43
C TYR A 299 31.11 0.17 0.21
N GLY A 300 31.76 -0.92 -0.17
CA GLY A 300 33.04 -1.36 0.41
C GLY A 300 32.92 -2.05 1.77
N LYS A 301 31.73 -2.20 2.35
CA LYS A 301 31.49 -2.96 3.59
C LYS A 301 31.02 -4.38 3.27
N ARG A 302 31.23 -5.30 4.24
CA ARG A 302 30.81 -6.71 4.13
C ARG A 302 29.58 -7.05 4.96
N GLN A 303 29.15 -6.14 5.82
CA GLN A 303 28.03 -6.36 6.75
C GLN A 303 26.92 -5.36 6.48
N TRP A 304 25.70 -5.86 6.44
CA TRP A 304 24.48 -5.06 6.42
C TRP A 304 24.29 -4.34 7.76
N GLU A 305 23.79 -3.12 7.70
CA GLU A 305 23.40 -2.38 8.89
C GLU A 305 22.18 -3.04 9.56
N PRO A 306 21.95 -2.82 10.87
CA PRO A 306 20.73 -3.28 11.52
C PRO A 306 19.48 -2.81 10.78
N ALA A 307 18.45 -3.66 10.74
CA ALA A 307 17.16 -3.30 10.17
C ALA A 307 16.52 -2.12 10.91
N SER A 308 15.84 -1.27 10.17
CA SER A 308 15.03 -0.19 10.70
C SER A 308 13.70 -0.09 9.98
N LEU A 309 12.72 0.56 10.61
CA LEU A 309 11.41 0.80 10.01
C LEU A 309 11.59 1.74 8.82
N PHE A 310 11.17 1.27 7.64
CA PHE A 310 11.30 1.98 6.39
C PHE A 310 9.99 2.66 5.98
N TRP A 311 8.87 1.93 6.10
CA TRP A 311 7.54 2.40 5.80
C TRP A 311 6.52 1.66 6.65
N ASP A 312 5.52 2.39 7.13
CA ASP A 312 4.45 1.86 7.96
C ASP A 312 3.27 2.84 7.88
N ALA A 313 2.23 2.43 7.19
CA ALA A 313 0.99 3.18 7.13
C ALA A 313 0.11 2.80 8.32
N PRO A 314 -0.52 3.77 8.99
CA PRO A 314 -1.22 3.53 10.24
C PRO A 314 -2.36 2.52 10.11
N ASP A 315 -2.19 1.35 10.72
CA ASP A 315 -3.19 0.28 10.77
C ASP A 315 -3.66 -0.15 9.36
N ARG A 316 -2.67 -0.31 8.45
CA ARG A 316 -2.84 -0.77 7.07
C ARG A 316 -1.94 -1.96 6.78
N ASN A 317 -2.31 -2.70 5.75
CA ASN A 317 -1.47 -3.76 5.21
C ASN A 317 -0.55 -3.17 4.13
N ASP A 318 0.71 -2.97 4.46
CA ASP A 318 1.76 -2.44 3.58
C ASP A 318 2.36 -3.54 2.70
N HIS A 319 1.52 -4.27 2.01
CA HIS A 319 1.91 -5.48 1.31
C HIS A 319 2.65 -5.19 0.01
N THR A 320 3.75 -5.86 -0.17
CA THR A 320 4.64 -5.82 -1.35
C THR A 320 5.28 -4.46 -1.62
N GLN A 321 6.53 -4.46 -1.95
CA GLN A 321 7.28 -3.27 -2.31
C GLN A 321 8.24 -3.54 -3.47
N ALA A 322 8.63 -2.47 -4.17
CA ALA A 322 9.73 -2.49 -5.10
C ALA A 322 10.61 -1.25 -4.89
N LEU A 323 11.91 -1.45 -4.89
CA LEU A 323 12.91 -0.41 -4.94
C LEU A 323 13.56 -0.40 -6.33
N TRP A 324 13.72 0.78 -6.90
CA TRP A 324 14.32 0.92 -8.21
C TRP A 324 15.17 2.18 -8.29
N ASN A 325 16.40 2.04 -8.81
CA ASN A 325 17.28 3.14 -9.18
C ASN A 325 17.09 3.41 -10.67
N ASP A 326 16.72 4.64 -11.03
CA ASP A 326 16.46 5.03 -12.41
C ASP A 326 17.71 5.24 -13.26
N GLY A 327 18.89 5.06 -12.67
CA GLY A 327 20.19 5.33 -13.29
C GLY A 327 20.47 6.83 -13.53
N ARG A 328 19.61 7.72 -13.06
CA ARG A 328 19.68 9.18 -13.21
C ARG A 328 19.73 9.92 -11.86
N GLY A 329 20.02 9.19 -10.79
CA GLY A 329 20.16 9.73 -9.44
C GLY A 329 18.89 9.73 -8.61
N THR A 330 17.80 9.10 -9.06
CA THR A 330 16.56 9.00 -8.30
C THR A 330 16.25 7.53 -7.95
N LEU A 331 16.03 7.29 -6.67
CA LEU A 331 15.47 6.03 -6.19
C LEU A 331 13.94 6.16 -6.11
N TYR A 332 13.25 5.13 -6.54
CA TYR A 332 11.80 4.98 -6.45
C TYR A 332 11.47 3.87 -5.47
N HIS A 333 10.47 4.11 -4.63
CA HIS A 333 9.86 3.10 -3.78
C HIS A 333 8.38 3.01 -4.11
N PHE A 334 7.96 1.84 -4.55
CA PHE A 334 6.56 1.49 -4.77
C PHE A 334 6.11 0.57 -3.65
N ASN A 335 4.90 0.75 -3.13
CA ASN A 335 4.34 -0.08 -2.07
C ASN A 335 2.85 -0.27 -2.25
N GLY A 336 2.34 -1.45 -1.89
CA GLY A 336 0.90 -1.66 -1.78
C GLY A 336 0.38 -1.12 -0.45
N LEU A 337 -0.78 -0.50 -0.46
CA LEU A 337 -1.45 0.05 0.72
C LEU A 337 -2.90 -0.42 0.75
N GLY A 338 -3.28 -1.15 1.76
CA GLY A 338 -4.63 -1.66 1.88
C GLY A 338 -5.03 -2.03 3.30
N VAL A 339 -6.22 -2.57 3.44
CA VAL A 339 -6.73 -3.07 4.73
C VAL A 339 -6.58 -4.57 4.82
N LYS A 340 -6.58 -5.21 3.67
CA LYS A 340 -6.34 -6.64 3.49
C LYS A 340 -5.57 -6.88 2.20
N TYR A 341 -5.06 -8.07 2.06
CA TYR A 341 -4.31 -8.66 0.96
C TYR A 341 -4.75 -8.34 -0.48
N ARG A 342 -5.94 -7.81 -0.72
CA ARG A 342 -6.47 -7.54 -2.06
C ARG A 342 -6.93 -6.10 -2.23
N ARG A 343 -6.91 -5.61 -3.48
CA ARG A 343 -7.29 -4.26 -3.89
C ARG A 343 -6.49 -3.19 -3.14
N LEU A 344 -5.18 -3.33 -3.21
CA LEU A 344 -4.27 -2.36 -2.62
C LEU A 344 -4.24 -1.09 -3.46
N ALA A 345 -4.27 0.05 -2.82
CA ALA A 345 -3.77 1.27 -3.43
C ALA A 345 -2.26 1.15 -3.62
N LEU A 346 -1.71 1.88 -4.56
CA LEU A 346 -0.29 1.84 -4.86
C LEU A 346 0.34 3.16 -4.45
N VAL A 347 1.30 3.08 -3.54
CA VAL A 347 2.07 4.22 -3.04
C VAL A 347 3.35 4.36 -3.84
N LEU A 348 3.71 5.60 -4.17
CA LEU A 348 5.00 5.97 -4.74
C LEU A 348 5.68 7.01 -3.86
N ARG A 349 6.95 6.77 -3.54
CA ARG A 349 7.88 7.74 -2.93
C ARG A 349 9.17 7.77 -3.70
N LYS A 350 9.88 8.90 -3.66
CA LYS A 350 11.16 9.11 -4.34
C LYS A 350 12.22 9.62 -3.38
N SER A 351 13.47 9.23 -3.63
CA SER A 351 14.65 9.76 -2.94
C SER A 351 15.66 10.26 -3.97
N ARG A 352 16.32 11.38 -3.68
CA ARG A 352 17.41 11.96 -4.48
C ARG A 352 18.71 12.12 -3.69
N ASP A 353 18.77 11.50 -2.53
CA ASP A 353 19.88 11.54 -1.59
C ASP A 353 20.31 10.13 -1.17
N ASN A 354 20.36 9.22 -2.15
CA ASN A 354 20.78 7.83 -1.96
C ASN A 354 19.94 7.06 -0.93
N GLY A 355 18.63 7.41 -0.80
CA GLY A 355 17.72 6.78 0.15
C GLY A 355 17.88 7.26 1.59
N GLN A 356 18.59 8.37 1.83
CA GLN A 356 18.67 9.00 3.16
C GLN A 356 17.34 9.57 3.59
N SER A 357 16.64 10.25 2.67
CA SER A 357 15.28 10.75 2.89
C SER A 357 14.38 10.44 1.69
N TRP A 358 13.08 10.49 1.91
CA TRP A 358 12.07 10.14 0.93
C TRP A 358 11.00 11.23 0.83
N SER A 359 10.50 11.46 -0.36
CA SER A 359 9.39 12.37 -0.60
C SER A 359 8.14 11.94 0.17
N LYS A 360 7.16 12.83 0.28
CA LYS A 360 5.79 12.43 0.65
C LYS A 360 5.31 11.32 -0.26
N SER A 361 4.45 10.48 0.28
CA SER A 361 3.75 9.44 -0.48
C SER A 361 2.77 10.07 -1.48
N ARG A 362 2.58 9.38 -2.59
CA ARG A 362 1.54 9.63 -3.58
C ARG A 362 0.85 8.33 -3.92
N LEU A 363 -0.42 8.37 -4.23
CA LEU A 363 -1.11 7.23 -4.79
C LEU A 363 -0.96 7.20 -6.31
N ILE A 364 -0.70 6.01 -6.82
CA ILE A 364 -0.89 5.62 -8.21
C ILE A 364 -2.29 5.01 -8.26
N PHE A 365 -3.17 5.50 -9.11
CA PHE A 365 -4.56 5.03 -9.24
C PHE A 365 -5.40 5.16 -7.94
N PRO A 366 -5.61 6.37 -7.42
CA PRO A 366 -6.34 6.58 -6.17
C PRO A 366 -7.81 6.14 -6.22
N ASP A 367 -8.38 6.01 -7.41
CA ASP A 367 -9.78 5.61 -7.62
C ASP A 367 -9.98 4.09 -7.60
N HIS A 368 -8.94 3.29 -7.46
CA HIS A 368 -8.99 1.82 -7.52
C HIS A 368 -9.72 1.29 -8.77
N ASP A 369 -9.73 2.05 -9.85
CA ASP A 369 -10.43 1.73 -11.09
C ASP A 369 -9.61 0.85 -12.04
N THR A 370 -8.35 0.64 -11.72
CA THR A 370 -7.44 -0.19 -12.48
C THR A 370 -7.47 -1.65 -12.02
N ARG A 371 -6.86 -2.50 -12.84
CA ARG A 371 -6.70 -3.93 -12.56
C ARG A 371 -5.53 -4.23 -11.63
N THR A 372 -4.76 -3.20 -11.24
CA THR A 372 -3.55 -3.33 -10.43
C THR A 372 -3.87 -3.74 -8.99
N ASN A 373 -2.98 -4.54 -8.41
CA ASN A 373 -3.11 -5.01 -7.03
C ASN A 373 -1.76 -4.92 -6.30
N LYS A 374 -0.86 -5.87 -6.53
CA LYS A 374 0.44 -5.96 -5.84
C LYS A 374 1.55 -5.55 -6.79
N VAL A 375 2.47 -4.69 -6.35
CA VAL A 375 3.67 -4.39 -7.14
C VAL A 375 4.57 -5.61 -7.26
N VAL A 376 5.22 -5.76 -8.41
CA VAL A 376 6.25 -6.79 -8.68
C VAL A 376 7.60 -6.10 -8.89
N GLU A 377 8.67 -6.73 -8.48
CA GLU A 377 10.00 -6.10 -8.33
C GLU A 377 10.68 -5.61 -9.63
N SER A 378 10.30 -6.04 -10.80
CA SER A 378 11.02 -5.73 -12.06
C SER A 378 10.63 -4.37 -12.65
N VAL A 379 10.81 -3.29 -11.88
CA VAL A 379 10.65 -1.92 -12.39
C VAL A 379 11.81 -1.56 -13.29
N PHE A 380 11.55 -0.97 -14.44
CA PHE A 380 12.60 -0.56 -15.38
C PHE A 380 12.19 0.66 -16.22
N ARG A 381 13.18 1.27 -16.86
CA ARG A 381 12.98 2.29 -17.88
C ARG A 381 13.09 1.64 -19.25
N ALA A 382 12.06 1.79 -20.07
CA ALA A 382 12.07 1.38 -21.47
C ALA A 382 12.98 2.28 -22.31
N ASP A 383 13.43 1.77 -23.47
CA ASP A 383 14.32 2.50 -24.40
C ASP A 383 13.74 3.84 -24.87
N GLY A 384 12.39 3.94 -24.94
CA GLY A 384 11.68 5.19 -25.21
C GLY A 384 11.52 6.14 -24.00
N GLY A 385 12.17 5.85 -22.87
CA GLY A 385 12.18 6.70 -21.67
C GLY A 385 11.05 6.45 -20.66
N GLN A 386 10.06 5.66 -21.03
CA GLN A 386 8.91 5.36 -20.14
C GLN A 386 9.34 4.52 -18.93
N ILE A 387 8.76 4.77 -17.78
CA ILE A 387 8.90 3.90 -16.61
C ILE A 387 7.81 2.84 -16.66
N ILE A 388 8.18 1.59 -16.55
CA ILE A 388 7.28 0.44 -16.55
C ILE A 388 7.34 -0.24 -15.19
N VAL A 389 6.17 -0.42 -14.58
CA VAL A 389 6.01 -1.11 -13.28
C VAL A 389 5.05 -2.28 -13.47
N PRO A 390 5.50 -3.51 -13.27
CA PRO A 390 4.63 -4.68 -13.26
C PRO A 390 3.85 -4.79 -11.94
N PHE A 391 2.61 -5.25 -12.04
CA PHE A 391 1.73 -5.50 -10.92
C PHE A 391 1.00 -6.83 -11.10
N ASP A 392 0.60 -7.43 -9.99
CA ASP A 392 -0.47 -8.41 -10.07
C ASP A 392 -1.78 -7.71 -10.42
N GLY A 393 -2.56 -8.37 -11.26
CA GLY A 393 -3.82 -7.88 -11.72
C GLY A 393 -4.92 -8.94 -11.61
N ARG A 394 -6.11 -8.58 -12.02
CA ARG A 394 -7.23 -9.51 -12.09
C ARG A 394 -7.04 -10.46 -13.27
N GLY A 395 -6.79 -11.75 -12.97
CA GLY A 395 -6.62 -12.79 -14.00
C GLY A 395 -5.21 -12.96 -14.54
N GLY A 396 -4.20 -12.35 -13.90
CA GLY A 396 -2.80 -12.44 -14.30
C GLY A 396 -1.99 -11.29 -13.76
N SER A 397 -0.85 -10.98 -14.37
CA SER A 397 -0.11 -9.75 -14.11
C SER A 397 -0.42 -8.70 -15.17
N VAL A 398 -0.23 -7.44 -14.82
CA VAL A 398 -0.43 -6.26 -15.67
C VAL A 398 0.74 -5.30 -15.52
N ILE A 399 0.84 -4.29 -16.36
CA ILE A 399 1.82 -3.22 -16.20
C ILE A 399 1.15 -1.86 -16.07
N ALA A 400 1.82 -0.93 -15.41
CA ALA A 400 1.53 0.48 -15.50
C ALA A 400 2.71 1.21 -16.15
N ILE A 401 2.40 2.21 -16.95
CA ILE A 401 3.38 2.98 -17.71
C ILE A 401 3.28 4.45 -17.31
N SER A 402 4.43 5.06 -17.04
CA SER A 402 4.55 6.51 -16.86
C SER A 402 5.43 7.11 -17.94
N HIS A 403 4.99 8.24 -18.53
CA HIS A 403 5.71 9.01 -19.54
C HIS A 403 6.32 10.30 -18.97
N ASP A 404 6.14 10.58 -17.69
CA ASP A 404 6.41 11.86 -17.03
C ASP A 404 7.11 11.68 -15.67
N GLU A 405 8.07 10.76 -15.61
CA GLU A 405 8.85 10.48 -14.40
C GLU A 405 7.97 10.07 -13.20
N GLY A 406 6.87 9.34 -13.46
CA GLY A 406 5.96 8.84 -12.44
C GLY A 406 4.97 9.88 -11.91
N GLN A 407 4.72 10.99 -12.65
CA GLN A 407 3.67 11.95 -12.28
C GLN A 407 2.29 11.37 -12.59
N THR A 408 2.12 10.81 -13.77
CA THR A 408 0.90 10.10 -14.17
C THR A 408 1.20 8.69 -14.64
N TRP A 409 0.20 7.82 -14.58
CA TRP A 409 0.31 6.40 -14.88
C TRP A 409 -0.88 5.93 -15.71
N VAL A 410 -0.62 5.01 -16.63
CA VAL A 410 -1.61 4.42 -17.51
C VAL A 410 -1.52 2.91 -17.46
N ASP A 411 -2.65 2.21 -17.33
CA ASP A 411 -2.78 0.77 -17.59
C ASP A 411 -3.08 0.59 -19.08
N PRO A 412 -2.19 -0.04 -19.88
CA PRO A 412 -2.38 -0.20 -21.32
C PRO A 412 -3.48 -1.19 -21.70
N GLY A 413 -3.98 -1.99 -20.76
CA GLY A 413 -5.14 -2.87 -20.95
C GLY A 413 -4.84 -4.36 -21.14
N GLY A 414 -3.63 -4.75 -21.55
CA GLY A 414 -3.25 -6.14 -21.77
C GLY A 414 -2.97 -6.90 -20.45
N SER A 415 -2.94 -8.23 -20.50
CA SER A 415 -2.63 -9.08 -19.35
C SER A 415 -1.48 -10.03 -19.66
N ILE A 416 -0.58 -10.16 -18.71
CA ILE A 416 0.52 -11.13 -18.73
C ILE A 416 0.02 -12.43 -18.12
N ARG A 417 0.28 -13.56 -18.73
CA ARG A 417 -0.18 -14.86 -18.24
C ARG A 417 0.59 -15.26 -16.97
N GLY A 418 -0.17 -15.58 -15.92
CA GLY A 418 0.35 -15.90 -14.60
C GLY A 418 0.48 -14.69 -13.67
N THR A 419 0.72 -14.95 -12.39
CA THR A 419 0.86 -13.92 -11.35
C THR A 419 2.34 -13.65 -11.03
N HIS A 420 2.63 -12.54 -10.38
CA HIS A 420 3.98 -12.10 -9.99
C HIS A 420 4.97 -12.14 -11.18
N ALA A 421 4.53 -11.62 -12.32
CA ALA A 421 5.34 -11.66 -13.52
C ALA A 421 6.50 -10.65 -13.46
N GLY A 422 7.72 -11.15 -13.62
CA GLY A 422 8.85 -10.31 -13.95
C GLY A 422 8.78 -9.90 -15.44
N VAL A 423 9.02 -8.61 -15.72
CA VAL A 423 8.93 -8.03 -17.06
C VAL A 423 10.22 -7.31 -17.44
N VAL A 424 10.63 -7.45 -18.70
CA VAL A 424 11.77 -6.73 -19.28
C VAL A 424 11.45 -6.27 -20.69
N GLN A 425 12.21 -5.29 -21.19
CA GLN A 425 12.22 -4.94 -22.61
C GLN A 425 13.35 -5.68 -23.34
N LEU A 426 13.01 -6.26 -24.48
CA LEU A 426 13.97 -6.89 -25.39
C LEU A 426 14.70 -5.84 -26.24
N SER A 427 15.80 -6.23 -26.86
CA SER A 427 16.60 -5.35 -27.73
C SER A 427 15.86 -4.85 -28.96
N ASP A 428 14.80 -5.55 -29.38
CA ASP A 428 13.93 -5.16 -30.50
C ASP A 428 12.74 -4.30 -30.07
N GLY A 429 12.70 -3.86 -28.81
CA GLY A 429 11.68 -2.98 -28.24
C GLY A 429 10.45 -3.70 -27.69
N ARG A 430 10.26 -5.00 -27.95
CA ARG A 430 9.15 -5.78 -27.39
C ARG A 430 9.30 -5.95 -25.89
N LEU A 431 8.17 -6.13 -25.19
CA LEU A 431 8.16 -6.51 -23.80
C LEU A 431 8.04 -8.03 -23.67
N MET A 432 8.77 -8.59 -22.70
CA MET A 432 8.71 -10.00 -22.35
C MET A 432 8.44 -10.17 -20.86
N GLY A 433 7.47 -11.01 -20.50
CA GLY A 433 7.12 -11.31 -19.12
C GLY A 433 7.08 -12.80 -18.81
N PHE A 434 7.55 -13.18 -17.61
CA PHE A 434 7.49 -14.53 -17.05
C PHE A 434 6.59 -14.52 -15.82
N GLY A 435 5.48 -15.27 -15.87
CA GLY A 435 4.53 -15.34 -14.76
C GLY A 435 4.56 -16.66 -13.99
N ARG A 436 4.21 -16.59 -12.72
CA ARG A 436 3.94 -17.74 -11.87
C ARG A 436 2.54 -18.28 -12.15
N HIS A 437 2.34 -19.56 -12.15
CA HIS A 437 1.08 -20.21 -12.54
C HIS A 437 0.75 -20.06 -14.03
N GLY A 438 -0.39 -20.58 -14.45
CA GLY A 438 -0.83 -20.45 -15.83
C GLY A 438 0.05 -21.20 -16.84
N ALA A 439 0.66 -22.32 -16.43
CA ALA A 439 1.56 -23.13 -17.26
C ALA A 439 1.00 -23.38 -18.67
N ILE A 440 1.90 -23.47 -19.65
CA ILE A 440 1.62 -23.85 -21.03
C ILE A 440 2.48 -25.09 -21.31
N ASP A 441 1.86 -26.17 -21.74
CA ASP A 441 2.51 -27.46 -22.02
C ASP A 441 3.45 -27.93 -20.89
N GLY A 442 3.01 -27.73 -19.63
CA GLY A 442 3.76 -28.09 -18.44
C GLY A 442 4.99 -27.21 -18.17
N LYS A 443 5.10 -26.04 -18.83
CA LYS A 443 6.20 -25.09 -18.68
C LYS A 443 5.72 -23.75 -18.15
N MET A 444 6.64 -22.97 -17.57
CA MET A 444 6.40 -21.59 -17.18
C MET A 444 5.99 -20.76 -18.41
N PRO A 445 4.92 -19.94 -18.32
CA PRO A 445 4.50 -19.12 -19.47
C PRO A 445 5.48 -17.98 -19.74
N ILE A 446 5.70 -17.70 -21.02
CA ILE A 446 6.25 -16.43 -21.51
C ILE A 446 5.13 -15.65 -22.16
N SER A 447 5.05 -14.38 -21.87
CA SER A 447 4.16 -13.41 -22.52
C SER A 447 5.00 -12.40 -23.29
N ILE A 448 4.67 -12.14 -24.55
CA ILE A 448 5.37 -11.18 -25.43
C ILE A 448 4.38 -10.14 -25.91
N SER A 449 4.74 -8.86 -25.81
CA SER A 449 3.97 -7.73 -26.31
C SER A 449 4.82 -6.91 -27.30
N SER A 450 4.22 -6.56 -28.44
CA SER A 450 4.83 -5.67 -29.47
C SER A 450 4.24 -4.27 -29.46
N ASP A 451 3.30 -3.99 -28.57
CA ASP A 451 2.49 -2.76 -28.54
C ASP A 451 2.47 -2.10 -27.14
N MET A 452 3.58 -2.23 -26.41
CA MET A 452 3.77 -1.69 -25.06
C MET A 452 2.69 -2.15 -24.08
N GLY A 453 2.34 -3.44 -24.14
CA GLY A 453 1.48 -4.09 -23.17
C GLY A 453 -0.02 -3.98 -23.42
N LYS A 454 -0.47 -3.45 -24.57
CA LYS A 454 -1.89 -3.42 -24.94
C LYS A 454 -2.40 -4.84 -25.22
N THR A 455 -1.59 -5.64 -25.91
CA THR A 455 -1.87 -7.05 -26.18
C THR A 455 -0.65 -7.92 -25.89
N TRP A 456 -0.88 -9.21 -25.60
CA TRP A 456 0.18 -10.17 -25.27
C TRP A 456 -0.06 -11.51 -25.98
N ALA A 457 0.96 -12.03 -26.60
CA ALA A 457 1.02 -13.40 -27.11
C ALA A 457 1.68 -14.30 -26.08
N TYR A 458 1.21 -15.53 -25.93
CA TYR A 458 1.67 -16.47 -24.90
C TYR A 458 2.31 -17.70 -25.53
N LYS A 459 3.39 -18.18 -24.93
CA LYS A 459 4.06 -19.43 -25.30
C LYS A 459 4.71 -20.11 -24.09
N ALA A 460 5.04 -21.40 -24.22
CA ALA A 460 5.84 -22.13 -23.23
C ALA A 460 7.29 -21.60 -23.18
N SER A 461 7.85 -21.47 -21.99
CA SER A 461 9.27 -21.24 -21.76
C SER A 461 10.05 -22.56 -21.72
N PRO A 462 11.40 -22.55 -21.73
CA PRO A 462 12.19 -23.73 -21.43
C PRO A 462 12.13 -24.12 -19.95
N PHE A 463 11.66 -23.25 -19.05
CA PHE A 463 11.70 -23.43 -17.59
C PHE A 463 10.50 -24.20 -17.07
N GLN A 464 10.70 -24.87 -15.92
CA GLN A 464 9.61 -25.52 -15.19
C GLN A 464 8.67 -24.48 -14.59
N PRO A 465 7.37 -24.85 -14.36
CA PRO A 465 6.42 -23.97 -13.68
C PRO A 465 6.90 -23.62 -12.27
N ILE A 466 6.67 -22.38 -11.88
CA ILE A 466 6.88 -21.93 -10.51
C ILE A 466 5.58 -22.09 -9.73
N HIS A 467 5.69 -22.70 -8.55
CA HIS A 467 4.56 -22.91 -7.64
C HIS A 467 4.49 -21.84 -6.54
N SER A 468 3.43 -21.87 -5.73
CA SER A 468 3.14 -20.86 -4.70
C SER A 468 4.34 -20.59 -3.77
N GLY A 469 4.44 -19.34 -3.31
CA GLY A 469 5.53 -18.85 -2.44
C GLY A 469 6.83 -18.51 -3.15
N ARG A 470 6.91 -18.68 -4.48
CA ARG A 470 8.13 -18.42 -5.26
C ARG A 470 7.89 -17.36 -6.30
N ARG A 471 8.95 -16.65 -6.69
CA ARG A 471 8.92 -15.56 -7.68
C ARG A 471 9.98 -15.76 -8.75
N VAL A 472 9.85 -15.01 -9.82
CA VAL A 472 10.86 -14.89 -10.88
C VAL A 472 11.40 -13.48 -10.88
N GLY A 473 12.70 -13.32 -10.66
CA GLY A 473 13.42 -12.09 -10.92
C GLY A 473 13.87 -12.08 -12.38
N VAL A 474 13.59 -11.00 -13.09
CA VAL A 474 13.99 -10.85 -14.49
C VAL A 474 14.58 -9.48 -14.67
N MET A 475 15.75 -9.39 -15.30
CA MET A 475 16.39 -8.12 -15.67
C MET A 475 17.15 -8.24 -16.97
N ARG A 476 17.23 -7.16 -17.71
CA ARG A 476 18.14 -7.04 -18.85
C ARG A 476 19.48 -6.50 -18.34
N LEU A 477 20.54 -7.24 -18.61
CA LEU A 477 21.90 -6.81 -18.29
C LEU A 477 22.35 -5.71 -19.27
N LYS A 478 23.32 -4.90 -18.85
CA LYS A 478 23.88 -3.82 -19.70
C LYS A 478 24.48 -4.37 -21.01
N GLU A 479 25.01 -5.57 -20.94
CA GLU A 479 25.62 -6.31 -22.08
C GLU A 479 24.57 -6.90 -23.03
N GLY A 480 23.28 -6.80 -22.72
CA GLY A 480 22.16 -7.24 -23.56
C GLY A 480 21.45 -8.52 -23.14
N PRO A 481 22.09 -9.55 -22.56
CA PRO A 481 21.40 -10.77 -22.13
C PRO A 481 20.30 -10.51 -21.10
N ILE A 482 19.29 -11.39 -21.09
CA ILE A 482 18.24 -11.40 -20.07
C ILE A 482 18.67 -12.36 -18.96
N TYR A 483 18.79 -11.83 -17.75
CA TYR A 483 19.03 -12.62 -16.56
C TYR A 483 17.69 -13.02 -15.94
N VAL A 484 17.53 -14.32 -15.66
CA VAL A 484 16.36 -14.90 -15.04
C VAL A 484 16.78 -15.65 -13.78
N ALA A 485 16.22 -15.31 -12.64
CA ALA A 485 16.46 -16.00 -11.38
C ALA A 485 15.16 -16.47 -10.76
N SER A 486 15.11 -17.72 -10.31
CA SER A 486 13.93 -18.29 -9.64
C SER A 486 14.30 -19.57 -8.88
N PHE A 487 13.29 -20.20 -8.29
CA PHE A 487 13.41 -21.50 -7.66
C PHE A 487 12.91 -22.62 -8.59
N CYS A 488 13.63 -23.72 -8.60
CA CYS A 488 13.22 -24.94 -9.30
C CYS A 488 13.05 -26.11 -8.33
N HIS A 489 12.33 -27.11 -8.78
CA HIS A 489 12.21 -28.40 -8.09
C HIS A 489 12.55 -29.52 -9.07
N ARG A 490 13.61 -30.28 -8.77
CA ARG A 490 14.12 -31.36 -9.63
C ARG A 490 14.32 -30.95 -11.09
N MET A 491 14.84 -29.73 -11.33
CA MET A 491 15.19 -29.29 -12.67
C MET A 491 16.46 -30.03 -13.13
N MET A 492 16.40 -30.67 -14.28
CA MET A 492 17.58 -31.32 -14.87
C MET A 492 18.50 -30.24 -15.47
N ILE A 493 19.72 -30.20 -14.99
CA ILE A 493 20.79 -29.37 -15.54
C ILE A 493 21.93 -30.24 -16.04
N LYS A 494 22.68 -29.75 -17.05
CA LYS A 494 23.97 -30.33 -17.39
C LYS A 494 25.04 -29.61 -16.58
N ASP A 495 25.84 -30.37 -15.86
CA ASP A 495 27.02 -29.84 -15.18
C ASP A 495 28.18 -29.60 -16.18
N VAL A 496 29.29 -29.06 -15.70
CA VAL A 496 30.49 -28.77 -16.53
C VAL A 496 31.08 -30.02 -17.19
N SER A 497 30.78 -31.21 -16.69
CA SER A 497 31.17 -32.49 -17.29
C SER A 497 30.18 -32.99 -18.36
N GLY A 498 29.06 -32.29 -18.57
CA GLY A 498 27.98 -32.70 -19.46
C GLY A 498 26.98 -33.70 -18.80
N THR A 499 27.18 -34.06 -17.55
CA THR A 499 26.32 -35.02 -16.84
C THR A 499 25.02 -34.34 -16.41
N GLN A 500 23.89 -34.97 -16.71
CA GLN A 500 22.59 -34.50 -16.29
C GLN A 500 22.33 -34.81 -14.80
N ARG A 501 22.01 -33.77 -14.01
CA ARG A 501 21.68 -33.90 -12.58
C ARG A 501 20.42 -33.14 -12.23
N PRO A 502 19.53 -33.67 -11.38
CA PRO A 502 18.39 -32.94 -10.85
C PRO A 502 18.86 -31.97 -9.77
N ILE A 503 18.50 -30.70 -9.88
CA ILE A 503 18.68 -29.71 -8.84
C ILE A 503 17.34 -29.25 -8.27
N THR A 504 17.33 -28.93 -6.98
CA THR A 504 16.22 -28.27 -6.28
C THR A 504 16.80 -27.08 -5.52
N GLY A 505 16.29 -25.89 -5.78
CA GLY A 505 16.76 -24.68 -5.14
C GLY A 505 16.70 -23.44 -6.04
N LEU A 506 17.50 -22.44 -5.71
CA LEU A 506 17.66 -21.23 -6.52
C LEU A 506 18.44 -21.57 -7.80
N PHE A 507 17.97 -21.07 -8.93
CA PHE A 507 18.71 -21.10 -10.18
C PHE A 507 18.76 -19.70 -10.81
N ALA A 508 19.75 -19.48 -11.64
CA ALA A 508 19.88 -18.33 -12.51
C ALA A 508 20.20 -18.81 -13.94
N ALA A 509 19.65 -18.11 -14.96
CA ALA A 509 19.83 -18.42 -16.36
C ALA A 509 19.92 -17.13 -17.21
#